data_530a824bdaf9caee5617670317f35e9a
#
_entry.id   530a824bdaf9caee5617670317f35e9a
#
_cell.length_a   1.000
_cell.length_b   1.000
_cell.length_c   1.000
_cell.angle_alpha   90.00
_cell.angle_beta   90.00
_cell.angle_gamma   90.00
#
_symmetry.space_group_name_H-M   'P 1'
#
loop_
_entity.id
_entity.type
_entity.pdbx_description
1 polymer ?
#
loop_
_entity_poly.entity_id
_entity_poly.type
_entity_poly.pdbx_seq_one_letter_code
_entity_poly.pdbx_strand_id
1 'polypeptide(L)'
;MSKKLSVIKNIVVVILMIGVVLSMMFKLDDDMKGLPDAVWGKPVVFEDDSVMPNSGVEQVVSDGERVYVLYTSRNGVVQVYDYNGTYLYSMRLYAHMNGAFKLAVKDNLLYIQDYHGDMYVFKDGEFTEFLRNDAADAIKEEIPYSSFEKNTEGYEIRKGSVWRIEGDTQTCIVNRPTQTGIYQNNMNNLITILLFMVFALVYWYFQKKRR
;
A
#
# COMPACT_ATOMS: atom_id res chain seq x y z
N MET A 1 30.50 38.90 -1.71
CA MET A 1 30.46 37.45 -1.39
C MET A 1 31.30 36.71 -2.44
N SER A 2 32.32 35.96 -2.07
CA SER A 2 33.24 35.37 -3.07
C SER A 2 32.50 34.31 -3.90
N LYS A 3 32.77 34.22 -5.22
CA LYS A 3 32.25 33.19 -6.12
C LYS A 3 32.44 31.77 -5.52
N LYS A 4 33.49 31.53 -4.75
CA LYS A 4 33.76 30.26 -4.04
C LYS A 4 32.66 29.89 -3.05
N LEU A 5 32.08 30.83 -2.30
CA LEU A 5 31.03 30.55 -1.31
C LEU A 5 29.68 30.17 -1.98
N SER A 6 29.40 30.75 -3.14
CA SER A 6 28.22 30.38 -3.94
C SER A 6 28.32 28.95 -4.51
N VAL A 7 29.49 28.57 -4.97
CA VAL A 7 29.71 27.20 -5.50
C VAL A 7 29.55 26.16 -4.39
N ILE A 8 30.17 26.40 -3.21
CA ILE A 8 30.05 25.48 -2.07
C ILE A 8 28.57 25.30 -1.65
N LYS A 9 27.79 26.39 -1.60
CA LYS A 9 26.37 26.34 -1.30
C LYS A 9 25.61 25.44 -2.27
N ASN A 10 25.85 25.60 -3.57
CA ASN A 10 25.17 24.80 -4.59
C ASN A 10 25.53 23.31 -4.49
N ILE A 11 26.80 23.00 -4.23
CA ILE A 11 27.27 21.61 -4.03
C ILE A 11 26.55 20.97 -2.82
N VAL A 12 26.47 21.68 -1.69
CA VAL A 12 25.79 21.18 -0.48
C VAL A 12 24.30 20.90 -0.76
N VAL A 13 23.63 21.79 -1.49
CA VAL A 13 22.22 21.59 -1.88
C VAL A 13 22.05 20.34 -2.74
N VAL A 14 22.93 20.15 -3.73
CA VAL A 14 22.88 18.98 -4.62
C VAL A 14 23.11 17.68 -3.83
N ILE A 15 24.10 17.66 -2.93
CA ILE A 15 24.38 16.48 -2.09
C ILE A 15 23.16 16.14 -1.21
N LEU A 16 22.52 17.14 -0.61
CA LEU A 16 21.31 16.91 0.20
C LEU A 16 20.14 16.38 -0.64
N MET A 17 19.93 16.91 -1.84
CA MET A 17 18.89 16.40 -2.74
C MET A 17 19.16 14.95 -3.17
N ILE A 18 20.41 14.62 -3.50
CA ILE A 18 20.81 13.24 -3.82
C ILE A 18 20.56 12.33 -2.61
N GLY A 19 20.91 12.74 -1.40
CA GLY A 19 20.68 11.99 -0.17
C GLY A 19 19.19 11.70 0.07
N VAL A 20 18.32 12.67 -0.17
CA VAL A 20 16.86 12.49 -0.07
C VAL A 20 16.35 11.50 -1.11
N VAL A 21 16.77 11.63 -2.37
CA VAL A 21 16.37 10.72 -3.45
C VAL A 21 16.83 9.29 -3.17
N LEU A 22 18.08 9.11 -2.77
CA LEU A 22 18.62 7.80 -2.38
C LEU A 22 17.84 7.19 -1.20
N SER A 23 17.55 7.97 -0.17
CA SER A 23 16.76 7.52 0.97
C SER A 23 15.36 7.06 0.55
N MET A 24 14.71 7.75 -0.39
CA MET A 24 13.42 7.33 -0.94
C MET A 24 13.53 6.04 -1.76
N MET A 25 14.59 5.87 -2.56
CA MET A 25 14.82 4.66 -3.35
C MET A 25 15.08 3.45 -2.46
N PHE A 26 15.94 3.57 -1.44
CA PHE A 26 16.18 2.48 -0.48
C PHE A 26 14.92 2.06 0.29
N LYS A 27 14.04 3.01 0.60
CA LYS A 27 12.77 2.70 1.25
C LYS A 27 11.82 1.90 0.35
N LEU A 28 11.75 2.24 -0.93
CA LEU A 28 10.93 1.50 -1.91
C LEU A 28 11.43 0.07 -2.08
N ASP A 29 12.74 -0.13 -2.07
CA ASP A 29 13.36 -1.45 -2.21
C ASP A 29 13.07 -2.34 -0.98
N ASP A 30 13.16 -1.80 0.23
CA ASP A 30 12.85 -2.54 1.46
C ASP A 30 11.37 -2.94 1.57
N ASP A 31 10.46 -2.08 1.14
CA ASP A 31 9.01 -2.34 1.16
C ASP A 31 8.61 -3.45 0.14
N MET A 32 9.45 -3.71 -0.85
CA MET A 32 9.22 -4.66 -1.93
C MET A 32 10.00 -5.97 -1.77
N LYS A 33 10.88 -6.04 -0.78
CA LYS A 33 11.79 -7.18 -0.58
C LYS A 33 11.02 -8.46 -0.28
N GLY A 34 11.29 -9.48 -1.08
CA GLY A 34 10.65 -10.80 -0.95
C GLY A 34 9.30 -10.92 -1.66
N LEU A 35 8.73 -9.84 -2.19
CA LEU A 35 7.52 -9.93 -2.99
C LEU A 35 7.85 -10.37 -4.42
N PRO A 36 7.05 -11.26 -5.05
CA PRO A 36 7.24 -11.62 -6.44
C PRO A 36 6.98 -10.43 -7.37
N ASP A 37 7.66 -10.41 -8.50
CA ASP A 37 7.45 -9.39 -9.52
C ASP A 37 6.10 -9.59 -10.20
N ALA A 38 5.28 -8.54 -10.22
CA ALA A 38 4.03 -8.51 -10.95
C ALA A 38 4.13 -7.55 -12.15
N VAL A 39 3.43 -7.88 -13.22
CA VAL A 39 3.33 -7.05 -14.42
C VAL A 39 1.89 -6.53 -14.52
N TRP A 40 1.72 -5.32 -15.03
CA TRP A 40 0.40 -4.74 -15.22
C TRP A 40 -0.53 -5.65 -16.05
N GLY A 41 -1.72 -5.90 -15.55
CA GLY A 41 -2.68 -6.84 -16.10
C GLY A 41 -2.34 -8.32 -15.87
N LYS A 42 -1.22 -8.64 -15.19
CA LYS A 42 -0.82 -10.02 -14.86
C LYS A 42 -0.44 -10.13 -13.39
N PRO A 43 -1.40 -10.43 -12.52
CA PRO A 43 -1.14 -10.65 -11.10
C PRO A 43 -0.35 -11.94 -10.89
N VAL A 44 0.31 -12.03 -9.75
CA VAL A 44 0.99 -13.25 -9.30
C VAL A 44 0.32 -13.74 -8.03
N VAL A 45 -0.07 -15.02 -8.01
CA VAL A 45 -0.56 -15.71 -6.80
C VAL A 45 0.60 -16.49 -6.20
N PHE A 46 0.77 -16.41 -4.90
CA PHE A 46 1.84 -17.11 -4.18
C PHE A 46 1.40 -17.50 -2.76
N GLU A 47 1.98 -18.57 -2.21
CA GLU A 47 1.58 -19.18 -0.95
C GLU A 47 2.52 -18.87 0.24
N ASP A 48 3.50 -17.99 0.06
CA ASP A 48 4.42 -17.64 1.13
C ASP A 48 3.77 -16.66 2.12
N ASP A 49 3.42 -17.16 3.31
CA ASP A 49 2.85 -16.38 4.41
C ASP A 49 3.88 -15.54 5.16
N SER A 50 5.18 -15.85 5.00
CA SER A 50 6.27 -15.11 5.63
C SER A 50 6.45 -13.72 5.00
N VAL A 51 5.97 -13.52 3.77
CA VAL A 51 6.03 -12.25 3.07
C VAL A 51 4.87 -11.36 3.53
N MET A 52 5.10 -10.68 4.64
CA MET A 52 4.14 -9.70 5.16
C MET A 52 4.43 -8.32 4.59
N PRO A 53 3.44 -7.66 3.93
CA PRO A 53 3.61 -6.28 3.51
C PRO A 53 3.91 -5.37 4.72
N ASN A 54 4.92 -4.51 4.62
CA ASN A 54 5.26 -3.53 5.67
C ASN A 54 4.23 -2.39 5.81
N SER A 55 3.10 -2.52 5.16
CA SER A 55 2.02 -1.53 5.09
C SER A 55 0.84 -1.93 5.98
N GLY A 56 0.01 -0.96 6.37
CA GLY A 56 -1.21 -1.22 7.12
C GLY A 56 -2.31 -1.87 6.28
N VAL A 57 -3.28 -2.48 6.92
CA VAL A 57 -4.52 -2.94 6.25
C VAL A 57 -5.36 -1.73 5.86
N GLU A 58 -5.79 -1.69 4.61
CA GLU A 58 -6.59 -0.60 4.03
C GLU A 58 -8.06 -0.99 3.86
N GLN A 59 -8.30 -2.20 3.39
CA GLN A 59 -9.66 -2.69 3.14
C GLN A 59 -9.77 -4.19 3.42
N VAL A 60 -10.96 -4.62 3.82
CA VAL A 60 -11.32 -6.02 4.02
C VAL A 60 -12.64 -6.29 3.34
N VAL A 61 -12.67 -7.30 2.46
CA VAL A 61 -13.91 -7.80 1.86
C VAL A 61 -14.02 -9.31 2.02
N SER A 62 -15.24 -9.83 1.99
CA SER A 62 -15.50 -11.27 2.14
C SER A 62 -16.61 -11.72 1.20
N ASP A 63 -16.47 -12.92 0.66
CA ASP A 63 -17.50 -13.65 -0.09
C ASP A 63 -18.31 -14.62 0.78
N GLY A 64 -18.02 -14.65 2.09
CA GLY A 64 -18.63 -15.55 3.06
C GLY A 64 -17.81 -16.82 3.31
N GLU A 65 -16.94 -17.23 2.38
CA GLU A 65 -16.02 -18.35 2.55
C GLU A 65 -14.58 -17.89 2.76
N ARG A 66 -14.20 -16.79 2.08
CA ARG A 66 -12.87 -16.21 2.12
C ARG A 66 -12.91 -14.77 2.61
N VAL A 67 -11.83 -14.36 3.21
CA VAL A 67 -11.58 -13.00 3.67
C VAL A 67 -10.39 -12.44 2.91
N TYR A 68 -10.61 -11.41 2.13
CA TYR A 68 -9.61 -10.73 1.32
C TYR A 68 -9.15 -9.47 2.02
N VAL A 69 -7.87 -9.37 2.33
CA VAL A 69 -7.27 -8.28 3.09
C VAL A 69 -6.31 -7.51 2.18
N LEU A 70 -6.71 -6.30 1.81
CA LEU A 70 -5.87 -5.39 1.04
C LEU A 70 -4.93 -4.64 1.98
N TYR A 71 -3.66 -4.73 1.72
CA TYR A 71 -2.65 -3.90 2.34
C TYR A 71 -2.40 -2.66 1.50
N THR A 72 -2.00 -1.56 2.14
CA THR A 72 -1.93 -0.25 1.49
C THR A 72 -1.38 -0.30 0.08
N SER A 73 -1.98 0.51 -0.76
CA SER A 73 -1.95 0.55 -2.20
C SER A 73 -0.57 0.51 -2.86
N ARG A 74 0.49 0.86 -2.14
CA ARG A 74 1.85 0.91 -2.73
C ARG A 74 2.42 -0.45 -3.07
N ASN A 75 1.98 -1.50 -2.37
CA ASN A 75 2.55 -2.84 -2.53
C ASN A 75 1.68 -3.74 -3.41
N GLY A 76 0.41 -3.38 -3.64
CA GLY A 76 -0.52 -4.18 -4.44
C GLY A 76 -0.66 -5.61 -3.93
N VAL A 77 -0.64 -5.81 -2.61
CA VAL A 77 -0.77 -7.14 -1.99
C VAL A 77 -2.15 -7.30 -1.40
N VAL A 78 -2.79 -8.40 -1.77
CA VAL A 78 -4.02 -8.90 -1.15
C VAL A 78 -3.71 -10.25 -0.54
N GLN A 79 -3.87 -10.40 0.76
CA GLN A 79 -3.80 -11.69 1.43
C GLN A 79 -5.20 -12.28 1.57
N VAL A 80 -5.28 -13.59 1.41
CA VAL A 80 -6.53 -14.33 1.45
C VAL A 80 -6.49 -15.33 2.60
N TYR A 81 -7.54 -15.30 3.39
CA TYR A 81 -7.74 -16.17 4.53
C TYR A 81 -9.05 -16.94 4.36
N ASP A 82 -9.15 -18.10 4.98
CA ASP A 82 -10.43 -18.75 5.15
C ASP A 82 -11.30 -17.98 6.17
N TYR A 83 -12.55 -18.40 6.30
CA TYR A 83 -13.49 -17.81 7.25
C TYR A 83 -13.00 -17.86 8.70
N ASN A 84 -12.16 -18.81 9.07
CA ASN A 84 -11.62 -18.98 10.43
C ASN A 84 -10.34 -18.18 10.70
N GLY A 85 -9.79 -17.52 9.66
CA GLY A 85 -8.55 -16.74 9.74
C GLY A 85 -7.30 -17.54 9.44
N THR A 86 -7.43 -18.75 8.83
CA THR A 86 -6.28 -19.49 8.34
C THR A 86 -5.82 -18.85 7.02
N TYR A 87 -4.54 -18.52 6.92
CA TYR A 87 -3.95 -18.01 5.69
C TYR A 87 -4.05 -19.05 4.57
N LEU A 88 -4.46 -18.64 3.38
CA LEU A 88 -4.57 -19.49 2.20
C LEU A 88 -3.48 -19.17 1.17
N TYR A 89 -3.44 -17.93 0.71
CA TYR A 89 -2.47 -17.45 -0.29
C TYR A 89 -2.46 -15.93 -0.34
N SER A 90 -1.53 -15.38 -1.10
CA SER A 90 -1.44 -13.95 -1.41
C SER A 90 -1.51 -13.70 -2.91
N MET A 91 -2.01 -12.53 -3.28
CA MET A 91 -2.00 -12.00 -4.63
C MET A 91 -1.12 -10.76 -4.68
N ARG A 92 -0.22 -10.70 -5.66
CA ARG A 92 0.58 -9.54 -5.96
C ARG A 92 0.06 -8.90 -7.24
N LEU A 93 -0.35 -7.65 -7.16
CA LEU A 93 -0.77 -6.81 -8.28
C LEU A 93 0.37 -5.86 -8.65
N TYR A 94 0.44 -5.47 -9.90
CA TYR A 94 1.37 -4.43 -10.30
C TYR A 94 0.95 -3.08 -9.69
N ALA A 95 1.73 -2.60 -8.74
CA ALA A 95 1.50 -1.33 -8.09
C ALA A 95 2.28 -0.21 -8.77
N HIS A 96 1.59 0.82 -9.23
CA HIS A 96 2.21 2.06 -9.66
C HIS A 96 2.47 2.96 -8.45
N MET A 97 3.45 3.87 -8.51
CA MET A 97 3.86 4.74 -7.40
C MET A 97 2.73 5.55 -6.74
N ASN A 98 1.64 5.79 -7.46
CA ASN A 98 0.45 6.49 -6.97
C ASN A 98 -0.78 5.56 -6.89
N GLY A 99 -0.58 4.24 -6.98
CA GLY A 99 -1.67 3.29 -7.11
C GLY A 99 -2.49 3.16 -5.84
N ALA A 100 -3.81 3.29 -5.95
CA ALA A 100 -4.76 2.84 -4.96
C ALA A 100 -5.52 1.66 -5.56
N PHE A 101 -5.55 0.54 -4.85
CA PHE A 101 -6.42 -0.56 -5.18
C PHE A 101 -7.68 -0.49 -4.33
N LYS A 102 -8.78 -1.01 -4.86
CA LYS A 102 -10.03 -1.15 -4.14
C LYS A 102 -10.61 -2.53 -4.42
N LEU A 103 -11.18 -3.15 -3.41
CA LEU A 103 -11.76 -4.47 -3.50
C LEU A 103 -13.29 -4.41 -3.50
N ALA A 104 -13.92 -5.26 -4.27
CA ALA A 104 -15.34 -5.58 -4.13
C ALA A 104 -15.58 -7.07 -4.41
N VAL A 105 -16.59 -7.63 -3.78
CA VAL A 105 -17.05 -9.00 -4.03
C VAL A 105 -18.48 -8.95 -4.53
N LYS A 106 -18.75 -9.69 -5.61
CA LYS A 106 -20.09 -9.90 -6.16
C LYS A 106 -20.17 -11.28 -6.84
N ASP A 107 -21.20 -12.02 -6.59
CA ASP A 107 -21.46 -13.33 -7.22
C ASP A 107 -20.27 -14.32 -7.10
N ASN A 108 -19.63 -14.35 -5.94
CA ASN A 108 -18.41 -15.14 -5.64
C ASN A 108 -17.18 -14.79 -6.50
N LEU A 109 -17.21 -13.63 -7.15
CA LEU A 109 -16.05 -13.07 -7.83
C LEU A 109 -15.44 -11.94 -7.00
N LEU A 110 -14.13 -11.94 -6.92
CA LEU A 110 -13.36 -10.82 -6.37
C LEU A 110 -12.97 -9.89 -7.52
N TYR A 111 -13.37 -8.65 -7.41
CA TYR A 111 -12.99 -7.56 -8.30
C TYR A 111 -11.98 -6.66 -7.58
N ILE A 112 -10.85 -6.42 -8.23
CA ILE A 112 -9.82 -5.51 -7.71
C ILE A 112 -9.63 -4.38 -8.71
N GLN A 113 -10.13 -3.20 -8.37
CA GLN A 113 -9.98 -2.00 -9.17
C GLN A 113 -8.62 -1.38 -8.91
N ASP A 114 -7.89 -1.04 -9.97
CA ASP A 114 -6.66 -0.24 -9.89
C ASP A 114 -6.94 1.27 -9.99
N TYR A 115 -5.89 2.07 -9.87
CA TYR A 115 -5.98 3.53 -9.90
C TYR A 115 -6.36 4.11 -11.28
N HIS A 116 -6.22 3.35 -12.37
CA HIS A 116 -6.72 3.73 -13.70
C HIS A 116 -8.22 3.42 -13.87
N GLY A 117 -8.78 2.65 -12.94
CA GLY A 117 -10.13 2.14 -13.01
C GLY A 117 -10.25 0.83 -13.79
N ASP A 118 -9.13 0.23 -14.20
CA ASP A 118 -9.09 -1.11 -14.76
C ASP A 118 -9.31 -2.15 -13.65
N MET A 119 -9.75 -3.36 -13.99
CA MET A 119 -10.14 -4.36 -13.01
C MET A 119 -9.48 -5.71 -13.24
N TYR A 120 -8.93 -6.27 -12.18
CA TYR A 120 -8.55 -7.67 -12.09
C TYR A 120 -9.74 -8.46 -11.53
N VAL A 121 -10.09 -9.55 -12.18
CA VAL A 121 -11.17 -10.43 -11.76
C VAL A 121 -10.60 -11.78 -11.35
N PHE A 122 -10.99 -12.24 -10.16
CA PHE A 122 -10.60 -13.54 -9.63
C PHE A 122 -11.83 -14.36 -9.28
N LYS A 123 -11.76 -15.65 -9.56
CA LYS A 123 -12.73 -16.66 -9.16
C LYS A 123 -12.00 -17.77 -8.43
N ASP A 124 -12.45 -18.11 -7.22
CA ASP A 124 -11.88 -19.19 -6.40
C ASP A 124 -10.35 -19.10 -6.19
N GLY A 125 -9.82 -17.88 -6.20
CA GLY A 125 -8.38 -17.61 -6.05
C GLY A 125 -7.60 -17.62 -7.35
N GLU A 126 -8.22 -18.02 -8.46
CA GLU A 126 -7.61 -18.00 -9.78
C GLU A 126 -7.89 -16.68 -10.50
N PHE A 127 -6.88 -16.12 -11.12
CA PHE A 127 -7.01 -14.97 -11.99
C PHE A 127 -7.76 -15.36 -13.26
N THR A 128 -8.89 -14.71 -13.54
CA THR A 128 -9.71 -15.02 -14.71
C THR A 128 -9.48 -14.06 -15.85
N GLU A 129 -9.49 -12.75 -15.57
CA GLU A 129 -9.36 -11.75 -16.62
C GLU A 129 -8.91 -10.37 -16.09
N PHE A 130 -8.41 -9.54 -17.01
CA PHE A 130 -8.10 -8.15 -16.77
C PHE A 130 -8.95 -7.27 -17.70
N LEU A 131 -9.88 -6.55 -17.10
CA LEU A 131 -10.84 -5.70 -17.81
C LEU A 131 -10.33 -4.26 -17.87
N ARG A 132 -10.49 -3.63 -19.03
CA ARG A 132 -10.04 -2.26 -19.29
C ARG A 132 -11.14 -1.44 -19.94
N ASN A 133 -11.10 -0.13 -19.72
CA ASN A 133 -11.97 0.84 -20.39
C ASN A 133 -13.47 0.43 -20.27
N ASP A 134 -14.17 0.37 -21.39
CA ASP A 134 -15.62 0.10 -21.45
C ASP A 134 -16.02 -1.20 -20.74
N ALA A 135 -15.16 -2.25 -20.79
CA ALA A 135 -15.42 -3.52 -20.11
C ALA A 135 -15.35 -3.36 -18.57
N ALA A 136 -14.39 -2.58 -18.07
CA ALA A 136 -14.32 -2.26 -16.65
C ALA A 136 -15.47 -1.34 -16.22
N ASP A 137 -15.87 -0.40 -17.08
CA ASP A 137 -16.98 0.52 -16.80
C ASP A 137 -18.32 -0.20 -16.73
N ALA A 138 -18.56 -1.22 -17.58
CA ALA A 138 -19.74 -2.06 -17.48
C ALA A 138 -19.87 -2.76 -16.11
N ILE A 139 -18.75 -3.25 -15.55
CA ILE A 139 -18.75 -3.84 -14.20
C ILE A 139 -19.06 -2.77 -13.12
N LYS A 140 -18.55 -1.54 -13.27
CA LYS A 140 -18.85 -0.43 -12.34
C LYS A 140 -20.32 -0.04 -12.32
N GLU A 141 -21.02 -0.20 -13.44
CA GLU A 141 -22.47 0.00 -13.47
C GLU A 141 -23.22 -1.07 -12.68
N GLU A 142 -22.69 -2.29 -12.65
CA GLU A 142 -23.30 -3.41 -11.93
C GLU A 142 -22.92 -3.45 -10.44
N ILE A 143 -21.72 -3.00 -10.07
CA ILE A 143 -21.23 -2.95 -8.68
C ILE A 143 -21.21 -1.51 -8.22
N PRO A 144 -22.04 -1.13 -7.23
CA PRO A 144 -22.06 0.24 -6.72
C PRO A 144 -20.66 0.66 -6.27
N TYR A 145 -20.23 1.87 -6.64
CA TYR A 145 -18.92 2.41 -6.27
C TYR A 145 -18.66 2.35 -4.75
N SER A 146 -19.72 2.51 -3.95
CA SER A 146 -19.64 2.37 -2.49
C SER A 146 -19.19 0.98 -2.03
N SER A 147 -19.36 -0.07 -2.85
CA SER A 147 -18.87 -1.42 -2.52
C SER A 147 -17.36 -1.51 -2.61
N PHE A 148 -16.73 -0.67 -3.44
CA PHE A 148 -15.28 -0.57 -3.54
C PHE A 148 -14.64 0.30 -2.44
N GLU A 149 -15.42 1.00 -1.63
CA GLU A 149 -14.92 1.92 -0.62
C GLU A 149 -15.14 1.44 0.83
N LYS A 150 -15.86 0.34 1.00
CA LYS A 150 -16.25 -0.16 2.31
C LYS A 150 -15.69 -1.54 2.58
N ASN A 151 -15.47 -1.81 3.85
CA ASN A 151 -15.30 -3.18 4.30
C ASN A 151 -16.64 -3.92 4.19
N THR A 152 -16.59 -5.24 3.98
CA THR A 152 -17.79 -6.07 4.13
C THR A 152 -18.37 -5.90 5.54
N GLU A 153 -19.67 -5.84 5.64
CA GLU A 153 -20.37 -5.75 6.93
C GLU A 153 -19.93 -6.90 7.85
N GLY A 154 -19.75 -6.59 9.12
CA GLY A 154 -19.23 -7.55 10.10
C GLY A 154 -17.70 -7.64 10.15
N TYR A 155 -16.96 -6.85 9.38
CA TYR A 155 -15.50 -6.79 9.47
C TYR A 155 -15.02 -5.39 9.86
N GLU A 156 -14.06 -5.36 10.79
CA GLU A 156 -13.45 -4.11 11.25
C GLU A 156 -11.93 -4.19 11.23
N ILE A 157 -11.32 -3.07 10.88
CA ILE A 157 -9.86 -2.89 10.98
C ILE A 157 -9.58 -2.10 12.27
N ARG A 158 -8.90 -2.74 13.22
CA ARG A 158 -8.52 -2.12 14.50
C ARG A 158 -7.02 -2.21 14.69
N LYS A 159 -6.34 -1.09 14.70
CA LYS A 159 -4.87 -1.02 14.88
C LYS A 159 -4.09 -1.95 13.94
N GLY A 160 -4.51 -2.07 12.67
CA GLY A 160 -3.88 -2.91 11.67
C GLY A 160 -4.26 -4.40 11.74
N SER A 161 -4.98 -4.84 12.75
CA SER A 161 -5.57 -6.18 12.83
C SER A 161 -6.97 -6.20 12.24
N VAL A 162 -7.35 -7.32 11.66
CA VAL A 162 -8.70 -7.54 11.09
C VAL A 162 -9.52 -8.37 12.06
N TRP A 163 -10.68 -7.87 12.38
CA TRP A 163 -11.63 -8.51 13.27
C TRP A 163 -12.95 -8.80 12.56
N ARG A 164 -13.48 -10.00 12.73
CA ARG A 164 -14.85 -10.36 12.35
C ARG A 164 -15.75 -10.21 13.56
N ILE A 165 -16.88 -9.54 13.36
CA ILE A 165 -17.88 -9.23 14.39
C ILE A 165 -19.20 -9.95 14.06
N GLU A 166 -19.61 -10.87 14.91
CA GLU A 166 -20.84 -11.66 14.76
C GLU A 166 -21.67 -11.54 16.05
N GLY A 167 -22.59 -10.59 16.09
CA GLY A 167 -23.29 -10.25 17.31
C GLY A 167 -22.30 -9.84 18.41
N ASP A 168 -22.28 -10.58 19.52
CA ASP A 168 -21.37 -10.33 20.64
C ASP A 168 -20.00 -11.03 20.49
N THR A 169 -19.83 -11.86 19.47
CA THR A 169 -18.60 -12.61 19.23
C THR A 169 -17.65 -11.81 18.35
N GLN A 170 -16.38 -11.77 18.76
CA GLN A 170 -15.32 -11.10 17.99
C GLN A 170 -14.18 -12.09 17.75
N THR A 171 -13.87 -12.33 16.49
CA THR A 171 -12.78 -13.23 16.05
C THR A 171 -11.70 -12.44 15.35
N CYS A 172 -10.45 -12.55 15.80
CA CYS A 172 -9.31 -11.93 15.12
C CYS A 172 -8.92 -12.79 13.93
N ILE A 173 -9.13 -12.30 12.71
CA ILE A 173 -8.76 -12.98 11.46
C ILE A 173 -7.30 -12.74 11.14
N VAL A 174 -6.84 -11.50 11.27
CA VAL A 174 -5.43 -11.13 11.06
C VAL A 174 -4.93 -10.41 12.29
N ASN A 175 -4.05 -11.06 13.02
CA ASN A 175 -3.40 -10.44 14.17
C ASN A 175 -2.08 -9.81 13.72
N ARG A 176 -2.09 -8.50 13.51
CA ARG A 176 -0.86 -7.74 13.26
C ARG A 176 -0.45 -6.97 14.50
N PRO A 177 0.73 -7.25 15.06
CA PRO A 177 1.27 -6.34 16.05
C PRO A 177 1.62 -5.01 15.37
N THR A 178 0.85 -3.98 15.71
CA THR A 178 0.88 -2.61 15.14
C THR A 178 2.23 -1.90 15.29
N GLN A 179 3.20 -2.50 15.94
CA GLN A 179 4.39 -1.76 16.40
C GLN A 179 5.44 -1.51 15.32
N THR A 180 5.59 -2.39 14.33
CA THR A 180 6.69 -2.23 13.37
C THR A 180 6.37 -1.23 12.24
N GLY A 181 5.18 -1.27 11.64
CA GLY A 181 4.85 -0.43 10.49
C GLY A 181 4.64 1.06 10.84
N ILE A 182 4.00 1.35 11.97
CA ILE A 182 3.77 2.74 12.42
C ILE A 182 5.08 3.38 12.90
N TYR A 183 5.92 2.65 13.62
CA TYR A 183 7.23 3.14 14.07
C TYR A 183 8.16 3.42 12.89
N GLN A 184 8.20 2.54 11.90
CA GLN A 184 9.03 2.72 10.72
C GLN A 184 8.56 3.90 9.86
N ASN A 185 7.25 4.08 9.70
CA ASN A 185 6.68 5.24 9.01
C ASN A 185 6.93 6.54 9.80
N ASN A 186 6.79 6.52 11.12
CA ASN A 186 7.03 7.68 11.96
C ASN A 186 8.53 8.03 12.03
N MET A 187 9.43 7.06 12.12
CA MET A 187 10.87 7.28 12.07
C MET A 187 11.31 7.88 10.73
N ASN A 188 10.78 7.38 9.62
CA ASN A 188 11.11 7.90 8.29
C ASN A 188 10.57 9.32 8.09
N ASN A 189 9.37 9.61 8.60
CA ASN A 189 8.83 10.97 8.61
C ASN A 189 9.68 11.90 9.50
N LEU A 190 10.13 11.41 10.64
CA LEU A 190 11.02 12.16 11.55
C LEU A 190 12.36 12.48 10.87
N ILE A 191 12.97 11.51 10.19
CA ILE A 191 14.22 11.71 9.44
C ILE A 191 14.01 12.74 8.33
N THR A 192 12.90 12.66 7.60
CA THR A 192 12.55 13.63 6.55
C THR A 192 12.37 15.02 7.14
N ILE A 193 11.66 15.16 8.26
CA ILE A 193 11.47 16.44 8.95
C ILE A 193 12.81 16.99 9.45
N LEU A 194 13.66 16.15 10.03
CA LEU A 194 15.00 16.56 10.48
C LEU A 194 15.87 17.05 9.33
N LEU A 195 15.84 16.37 8.17
CA LEU A 195 16.54 16.82 6.97
C LEU A 195 16.03 18.18 6.49
N PHE A 196 14.70 18.39 6.48
CA PHE A 196 14.14 19.71 6.16
C PHE A 196 14.53 20.79 7.14
N MET A 197 14.57 20.50 8.46
CA MET A 197 15.01 21.45 9.48
C MET A 197 16.48 21.82 9.30
N VAL A 198 17.35 20.83 9.06
CA VAL A 198 18.77 21.08 8.77
C VAL A 198 18.91 21.94 7.52
N PHE A 199 18.15 21.65 6.45
CA PHE A 199 18.16 22.46 5.25
C PHE A 199 17.72 23.91 5.52
N ALA A 200 16.64 24.10 6.27
CA ALA A 200 16.14 25.43 6.63
C ALA A 200 17.16 26.21 7.47
N LEU A 201 17.83 25.55 8.43
CA LEU A 201 18.87 26.16 9.26
C LEU A 201 20.10 26.57 8.43
N VAL A 202 20.56 25.70 7.53
CA VAL A 202 21.67 26.00 6.62
C VAL A 202 21.32 27.16 5.69
N TYR A 203 20.11 27.16 5.13
CA TYR A 203 19.60 28.23 4.28
C TYR A 203 19.53 29.56 5.05
N TRP A 204 18.95 29.55 6.26
CA TRP A 204 18.88 30.74 7.13
C TRP A 204 20.27 31.29 7.51
N TYR A 205 21.19 30.40 7.86
CA TYR A 205 22.58 30.79 8.17
C TYR A 205 23.23 31.53 6.99
N PHE A 206 23.07 31.03 5.77
CA PHE A 206 23.60 31.68 4.58
C PHE A 206 22.91 33.00 4.25
N GLN A 207 21.62 33.14 4.52
CA GLN A 207 20.90 34.40 4.35
C GLN A 207 21.35 35.46 5.38
N LYS A 208 21.57 35.07 6.65
CA LYS A 208 22.04 35.96 7.69
C LYS A 208 23.45 36.49 7.39
N LYS A 209 24.31 35.71 6.78
CA LYS A 209 25.67 36.11 6.41
C LYS A 209 25.73 37.03 5.17
N ARG A 210 24.58 37.20 4.48
CA ARG A 210 24.45 38.11 3.33
C ARG A 210 24.02 39.53 3.69
N ARG A 211 23.50 39.73 4.91
CA ARG A 211 23.21 41.05 5.47
C ARG A 211 24.40 41.54 6.29
#